data_5167e4f4cff711e0e818b444bccfcf20
#
_entry.id   5167e4f4cff711e0e818b444bccfcf20
#
_cell.length_a   1.000
_cell.length_b   1.000
_cell.length_c   1.000
_cell.angle_alpha   90.00
_cell.angle_beta   90.00
_cell.angle_gamma   90.00
#
_symmetry.space_group_name_H-M   'P 1'
#
loop_
_entity.id
_entity.type
_entity.pdbx_description
1 polymer ?
#
loop_
_entity_poly.entity_id
_entity_poly.type
_entity_poly.pdbx_seq_one_letter_code
_entity_poly.pdbx_strand_id
1 'polypeptide(L)'
;MKLTFLGANHEVTGSCTLLEAAGQRYLIDCGMEQGKNVYENQPLPVAPGEIDGVLVTHAHIDHTGQLPLLVRNGFRGRIYATKPTTQLCSIMLRDSAHIQEFEAEWKNRKAKRAGADPVEPMYTVQDAEAAMQLFRGMEYNTKIELAPGLVIRFIDVGHLLGSSSIEIWVTESGTTTKLVFSGDIGNQHQPIIKDPTTIRDADYVFMESTYGDRSHGPRPDYVGELSRILQRTFDRGGNVVIPSFAVGRTQELLYFIREIKKEGLVTGHGNFPVYIDSPLAIEATRIFKDTDPDCFDEDTRALLAQGIDPIQFPGLQVSVTSDESRMINADRVPKVIISASGMCEAGRIRHHLKHNLWRPECTILFVGYQAVGTLGRTLIDGAVNVKLFGETIDVQAEICQLTGLSGHADREGLLAWVNAFSPKPKRVFVIHGEDEVENIFAQTLTEQGFTACAPYNGEQWAIGAEGAVCLQEGSRVRLEHKPSEGTSRAATVFQRLVSAGKRLLRVIEHNEGGANKDLAKFADQINALCDKWDR
;
A
#
# COMPACT_ATOMS: atom_id res chain seq x y z
N MET A 1 17.38 -2.22 22.20
CA MET A 1 16.81 -2.58 20.87
C MET A 1 17.53 -1.84 19.75
N LYS A 2 17.46 -2.33 18.50
CA LYS A 2 18.07 -1.67 17.34
C LYS A 2 17.04 -1.55 16.22
N LEU A 3 17.09 -0.43 15.50
CA LEU A 3 16.29 -0.18 14.30
C LEU A 3 17.20 0.02 13.10
N THR A 4 16.77 -0.47 11.92
CA THR A 4 17.42 -0.22 10.64
C THR A 4 16.35 0.22 9.64
N PHE A 5 16.52 1.41 9.07
CA PHE A 5 15.65 1.98 8.05
C PHE A 5 16.06 1.41 6.68
N LEU A 6 15.16 0.73 5.99
CA LEU A 6 15.49 -0.01 4.77
C LEU A 6 14.84 0.57 3.51
N GLY A 7 13.69 1.21 3.66
CA GLY A 7 12.97 1.79 2.53
C GLY A 7 11.89 2.79 2.93
N ALA A 8 11.42 3.58 1.99
CA ALA A 8 10.55 4.74 2.16
C ALA A 8 11.12 5.76 3.16
N ASN A 9 12.41 6.07 3.02
CA ASN A 9 13.07 7.14 3.75
C ASN A 9 13.64 8.09 2.71
N HIS A 10 13.16 9.32 2.69
CA HIS A 10 13.27 10.30 1.61
C HIS A 10 12.61 9.84 0.30
N GLU A 11 11.66 8.92 0.40
CA GLU A 11 10.85 8.33 -0.66
C GLU A 11 9.46 7.97 -0.11
N VAL A 12 8.46 7.95 -1.00
CA VAL A 12 7.06 7.62 -0.65
C VAL A 12 6.69 6.15 -0.92
N THR A 13 7.62 5.29 -1.34
CA THR A 13 7.31 3.89 -1.65
C THR A 13 8.37 2.94 -1.14
N GLY A 14 7.97 1.68 -0.92
CA GLY A 14 8.87 0.64 -0.47
C GLY A 14 9.09 0.61 1.04
N SER A 15 8.07 1.00 1.83
CA SER A 15 8.15 1.06 3.30
C SER A 15 8.67 -0.23 3.91
N CYS A 16 9.78 -0.13 4.64
CA CYS A 16 10.39 -1.27 5.32
C CYS A 16 11.34 -0.81 6.43
N THR A 17 11.06 -1.21 7.67
CA THR A 17 11.94 -0.96 8.82
C THR A 17 12.19 -2.27 9.56
N LEU A 18 13.45 -2.59 9.85
CA LEU A 18 13.82 -3.75 10.66
C LEU A 18 13.97 -3.34 12.13
N LEU A 19 13.19 -3.97 13.01
CA LEU A 19 13.28 -3.88 14.46
C LEU A 19 13.94 -5.14 15.02
N GLU A 20 15.06 -4.98 15.72
CA GLU A 20 15.72 -6.03 16.50
C GLU A 20 15.51 -5.72 17.99
N ALA A 21 14.66 -6.50 18.68
CA ALA A 21 14.26 -6.25 20.06
C ALA A 21 13.89 -7.54 20.78
N ALA A 22 14.16 -7.64 22.07
CA ALA A 22 13.87 -8.82 22.90
C ALA A 22 14.39 -10.15 22.30
N GLY A 23 15.53 -10.12 21.61
CA GLY A 23 16.10 -11.28 20.93
C GLY A 23 15.39 -11.72 19.65
N GLN A 24 14.43 -10.94 19.18
CA GLN A 24 13.62 -11.20 17.99
C GLN A 24 13.87 -10.14 16.91
N ARG A 25 13.51 -10.47 15.65
CA ARG A 25 13.61 -9.60 14.48
C ARG A 25 12.27 -9.48 13.79
N TYR A 26 11.74 -8.28 13.74
CA TYR A 26 10.49 -7.98 13.06
C TYR A 26 10.70 -6.93 11.97
N LEU A 27 10.02 -7.11 10.84
CA LEU A 27 9.84 -6.03 9.88
C LEU A 27 8.56 -5.28 10.20
N ILE A 28 8.61 -3.96 10.12
CA ILE A 28 7.43 -3.11 10.03
C ILE A 28 7.30 -2.75 8.56
N ASP A 29 6.26 -3.28 7.95
CA ASP A 29 6.00 -3.33 6.52
C ASP A 29 7.10 -4.06 5.71
N CYS A 30 6.80 -4.39 4.47
CA CYS A 30 7.70 -5.01 3.50
C CYS A 30 7.23 -4.61 2.10
N GLY A 31 7.40 -3.34 1.79
CA GLY A 31 6.83 -2.67 0.64
C GLY A 31 7.63 -2.83 -0.64
N MET A 32 6.95 -2.62 -1.76
CA MET A 32 7.55 -2.59 -3.09
C MET A 32 7.78 -1.14 -3.51
N GLU A 33 8.95 -0.86 -4.04
CA GLU A 33 9.23 0.41 -4.72
C GLU A 33 8.35 0.58 -5.96
N GLN A 34 7.79 1.75 -6.13
CA GLN A 34 6.96 2.11 -7.27
C GLN A 34 7.42 3.45 -7.86
N GLY A 35 7.56 3.48 -9.19
CA GLY A 35 7.98 4.70 -9.87
C GLY A 35 9.50 4.87 -9.94
N LYS A 36 9.95 6.13 -9.91
CA LYS A 36 11.36 6.51 -9.99
C LYS A 36 11.81 6.97 -8.61
N ASN A 37 12.56 6.14 -7.93
CA ASN A 37 13.18 6.50 -6.68
C ASN A 37 14.41 7.40 -6.88
N VAL A 38 14.64 8.30 -5.94
CA VAL A 38 15.85 9.13 -5.86
C VAL A 38 16.95 8.39 -5.11
N TYR A 39 16.57 7.65 -4.06
CA TYR A 39 17.45 6.82 -3.25
C TYR A 39 17.10 5.35 -3.38
N GLU A 40 18.08 4.47 -3.31
CA GLU A 40 17.88 3.03 -3.40
C GLU A 40 17.47 2.47 -2.03
N ASN A 41 16.43 1.63 -2.01
CA ASN A 41 16.09 0.85 -0.85
C ASN A 41 17.24 -0.12 -0.52
N GLN A 42 17.50 -0.30 0.77
CA GLN A 42 18.59 -1.18 1.18
C GLN A 42 18.12 -2.63 1.26
N PRO A 43 18.97 -3.58 0.84
CA PRO A 43 18.68 -4.99 1.03
C PRO A 43 18.59 -5.32 2.52
N LEU A 44 17.81 -6.35 2.85
CA LEU A 44 17.75 -6.84 4.22
C LEU A 44 19.15 -7.21 4.73
N PRO A 45 19.59 -6.67 5.88
CA PRO A 45 20.91 -6.98 6.45
C PRO A 45 20.99 -8.38 7.03
N VAL A 46 19.86 -9.09 7.08
CA VAL A 46 19.71 -10.45 7.60
C VAL A 46 19.03 -11.33 6.56
N ALA A 47 19.23 -12.65 6.66
CA ALA A 47 18.53 -13.54 5.75
C ALA A 47 17.02 -13.58 6.09
N PRO A 48 16.11 -13.69 5.09
CA PRO A 48 14.67 -13.78 5.35
C PRO A 48 14.26 -14.86 6.35
N GLY A 49 14.99 -15.97 6.42
CA GLY A 49 14.75 -17.04 7.40
C GLY A 49 15.09 -16.69 8.84
N GLU A 50 15.78 -15.58 9.08
CA GLU A 50 16.12 -15.07 10.42
C GLU A 50 15.10 -14.05 10.95
N ILE A 51 14.10 -13.70 10.16
CA ILE A 51 13.03 -12.78 10.55
C ILE A 51 11.91 -13.58 11.23
N ASP A 52 11.54 -13.19 12.44
CA ASP A 52 10.53 -13.86 13.26
C ASP A 52 9.11 -13.50 12.84
N GLY A 53 8.89 -12.26 12.39
CA GLY A 53 7.59 -11.82 11.89
C GLY A 53 7.63 -10.51 11.12
N VAL A 54 6.49 -10.20 10.51
CA VAL A 54 6.24 -8.91 9.86
C VAL A 54 4.98 -8.29 10.46
N LEU A 55 5.03 -7.00 10.76
CA LEU A 55 3.91 -6.20 11.23
C LEU A 55 3.50 -5.29 10.09
N VAL A 56 2.30 -5.47 9.55
CA VAL A 56 1.81 -4.73 8.38
C VAL A 56 0.85 -3.65 8.82
N THR A 57 1.12 -2.40 8.44
CA THR A 57 0.29 -1.25 8.77
C THR A 57 -1.00 -1.23 7.95
N HIS A 58 -0.92 -1.45 6.64
CA HIS A 58 -2.07 -1.50 5.74
C HIS A 58 -1.73 -2.22 4.41
N ALA A 59 -2.72 -2.34 3.53
CA ALA A 59 -2.66 -3.26 2.40
C ALA A 59 -2.03 -2.70 1.11
N HIS A 60 -1.65 -1.42 1.04
CA HIS A 60 -1.03 -0.88 -0.18
C HIS A 60 0.26 -1.62 -0.56
N ILE A 61 0.56 -1.67 -1.85
CA ILE A 61 1.68 -2.45 -2.40
C ILE A 61 3.04 -1.89 -1.97
N ASP A 62 3.14 -0.60 -1.75
CA ASP A 62 4.33 0.06 -1.20
C ASP A 62 4.59 -0.24 0.29
N HIS A 63 3.66 -0.95 0.96
CA HIS A 63 3.80 -1.48 2.32
C HIS A 63 3.84 -3.02 2.38
N THR A 64 3.35 -3.71 1.34
CA THR A 64 3.16 -5.18 1.37
C THR A 64 3.76 -5.91 0.19
N GLY A 65 4.08 -5.20 -0.88
CA GLY A 65 4.35 -5.77 -2.20
C GLY A 65 5.56 -6.69 -2.30
N GLN A 66 6.49 -6.67 -1.32
CA GLN A 66 7.61 -7.61 -1.28
C GLN A 66 7.37 -8.81 -0.34
N LEU A 67 6.24 -8.91 0.34
CA LEU A 67 5.93 -10.06 1.19
C LEU A 67 6.00 -11.41 0.45
N PRO A 68 5.47 -11.56 -0.78
CA PRO A 68 5.63 -12.81 -1.52
C PRO A 68 7.08 -13.15 -1.84
N LEU A 69 7.90 -12.14 -2.19
CA LEU A 69 9.33 -12.32 -2.43
C LEU A 69 10.06 -12.72 -1.15
N LEU A 70 9.73 -12.11 -0.01
CA LEU A 70 10.29 -12.45 1.30
C LEU A 70 10.02 -13.92 1.63
N VAL A 71 8.79 -14.41 1.39
CA VAL A 71 8.40 -15.81 1.61
C VAL A 71 9.11 -16.75 0.62
N ARG A 72 9.17 -16.39 -0.67
CA ARG A 72 9.93 -17.12 -1.71
C ARG A 72 11.40 -17.29 -1.30
N ASN A 73 11.99 -16.27 -0.66
CA ASN A 73 13.39 -16.24 -0.24
C ASN A 73 13.64 -16.87 1.15
N GLY A 74 12.63 -17.53 1.75
CA GLY A 74 12.83 -18.37 2.92
C GLY A 74 12.25 -17.87 4.24
N PHE A 75 11.54 -16.74 4.26
CA PHE A 75 10.76 -16.32 5.44
C PHE A 75 9.71 -17.38 5.79
N ARG A 76 9.57 -17.67 7.09
CA ARG A 76 8.59 -18.66 7.62
C ARG A 76 7.91 -18.17 8.90
N GLY A 77 8.17 -16.93 9.31
CA GLY A 77 7.52 -16.27 10.44
C GLY A 77 6.04 -15.98 10.17
N ARG A 78 5.42 -15.24 11.06
CA ARG A 78 4.02 -14.80 10.90
C ARG A 78 3.97 -13.38 10.37
N ILE A 79 2.92 -13.07 9.61
CA ILE A 79 2.60 -11.75 9.10
C ILE A 79 1.35 -11.28 9.84
N TYR A 80 1.49 -10.27 10.69
CA TYR A 80 0.42 -9.74 11.51
C TYR A 80 -0.12 -8.47 10.87
N ALA A 81 -1.42 -8.42 10.68
CA ALA A 81 -2.14 -7.27 10.13
C ALA A 81 -3.56 -7.25 10.72
N THR A 82 -4.28 -6.15 10.57
CA THR A 82 -5.71 -6.16 10.89
C THR A 82 -6.47 -7.15 9.99
N LYS A 83 -7.64 -7.62 10.41
CA LYS A 83 -8.45 -8.52 9.60
C LYS A 83 -8.78 -7.95 8.22
N PRO A 84 -9.26 -6.68 8.09
CA PRO A 84 -9.55 -6.11 6.77
C PRO A 84 -8.29 -5.95 5.91
N THR A 85 -7.15 -5.54 6.51
CA THR A 85 -5.86 -5.49 5.81
C THR A 85 -5.47 -6.86 5.26
N THR A 86 -5.64 -7.93 6.06
CA THR A 86 -5.35 -9.31 5.60
C THR A 86 -6.23 -9.70 4.40
N GLN A 87 -7.52 -9.34 4.43
CA GLN A 87 -8.43 -9.61 3.32
C GLN A 87 -8.03 -8.82 2.05
N LEU A 88 -7.73 -7.53 2.18
CA LEU A 88 -7.26 -6.71 1.06
C LEU A 88 -5.92 -7.20 0.50
N CYS A 89 -4.96 -7.59 1.34
CA CYS A 89 -3.70 -8.17 0.90
C CYS A 89 -3.92 -9.43 0.04
N SER A 90 -4.94 -10.24 0.34
CA SER A 90 -5.22 -11.47 -0.42
C SER A 90 -5.56 -11.22 -1.89
N ILE A 91 -6.19 -10.11 -2.20
CA ILE A 91 -6.52 -9.72 -3.57
C ILE A 91 -5.40 -8.88 -4.21
N MET A 92 -4.80 -7.96 -3.45
CA MET A 92 -3.79 -7.03 -3.97
C MET A 92 -2.47 -7.73 -4.30
N LEU A 93 -1.97 -8.62 -3.44
CA LEU A 93 -0.74 -9.38 -3.70
C LEU A 93 -0.90 -10.36 -4.86
N ARG A 94 -2.08 -10.97 -5.01
CA ARG A 94 -2.40 -11.83 -6.16
C ARG A 94 -2.46 -11.03 -7.45
N ASP A 95 -3.09 -9.86 -7.45
CA ASP A 95 -3.17 -8.97 -8.62
C ASP A 95 -1.79 -8.47 -9.02
N SER A 96 -0.98 -8.03 -8.06
CA SER A 96 0.41 -7.62 -8.28
C SER A 96 1.26 -8.74 -8.88
N ALA A 97 1.13 -9.96 -8.38
CA ALA A 97 1.83 -11.13 -8.93
C ALA A 97 1.40 -11.40 -10.38
N HIS A 98 0.10 -11.38 -10.65
CA HIS A 98 -0.45 -11.58 -11.99
C HIS A 98 0.06 -10.53 -12.99
N ILE A 99 0.12 -9.27 -12.59
CA ILE A 99 0.69 -8.20 -13.42
C ILE A 99 2.16 -8.48 -13.75
N GLN A 100 2.96 -8.89 -12.77
CA GLN A 100 4.38 -9.20 -12.96
C GLN A 100 4.60 -10.43 -13.87
N GLU A 101 3.81 -11.49 -13.70
CA GLU A 101 3.84 -12.68 -14.57
C GLU A 101 3.49 -12.29 -16.02
N PHE A 102 2.44 -11.50 -16.22
CA PHE A 102 2.02 -11.02 -17.53
C PHE A 102 3.10 -10.14 -18.20
N GLU A 103 3.72 -9.23 -17.45
CA GLU A 103 4.81 -8.40 -17.94
C GLU A 103 6.04 -9.24 -18.33
N ALA A 104 6.41 -10.22 -17.49
CA ALA A 104 7.51 -11.13 -17.78
C ALA A 104 7.24 -11.95 -19.05
N GLU A 105 6.03 -12.50 -19.21
CA GLU A 105 5.64 -13.18 -20.43
C GLU A 105 5.71 -12.30 -21.67
N TRP A 106 5.25 -11.04 -21.56
CA TRP A 106 5.27 -10.10 -22.68
C TRP A 106 6.71 -9.72 -23.07
N LYS A 107 7.58 -9.44 -22.07
CA LYS A 107 9.02 -9.20 -22.27
C LYS A 107 9.68 -10.43 -22.93
N ASN A 108 9.37 -11.64 -22.48
CA ASN A 108 9.92 -12.90 -22.98
C ASN A 108 9.49 -13.19 -24.42
N ARG A 109 8.24 -12.87 -24.81
CA ARG A 109 7.81 -12.94 -26.21
C ARG A 109 8.63 -12.03 -27.13
N LYS A 110 9.04 -10.84 -26.65
CA LYS A 110 9.94 -9.95 -27.38
C LYS A 110 11.40 -10.42 -27.35
N ALA A 111 11.89 -10.84 -26.18
CA ALA A 111 13.24 -11.35 -25.99
C ALA A 111 13.55 -12.55 -26.87
N LYS A 112 12.61 -13.50 -27.01
CA LYS A 112 12.73 -14.66 -27.90
C LYS A 112 13.01 -14.27 -29.36
N ARG A 113 12.41 -13.14 -29.83
CA ARG A 113 12.64 -12.63 -31.20
C ARG A 113 14.00 -11.92 -31.34
N ALA A 114 14.55 -11.41 -30.23
CA ALA A 114 15.83 -10.69 -30.18
C ALA A 114 17.00 -11.57 -29.75
N GLY A 115 16.79 -12.86 -29.41
CA GLY A 115 17.82 -13.75 -28.90
C GLY A 115 18.34 -13.38 -27.51
N ALA A 116 17.54 -12.63 -26.72
CA ALA A 116 17.90 -12.24 -25.36
C ALA A 116 17.39 -13.27 -24.32
N ASP A 117 18.01 -13.30 -23.15
CA ASP A 117 17.64 -14.19 -22.06
C ASP A 117 16.23 -13.90 -21.53
N PRO A 118 15.49 -14.93 -21.06
CA PRO A 118 14.18 -14.72 -20.47
C PRO A 118 14.26 -14.05 -19.12
N VAL A 119 13.29 -13.16 -18.85
CA VAL A 119 13.10 -12.45 -17.57
C VAL A 119 12.10 -13.27 -16.73
N GLU A 120 12.40 -13.48 -15.45
CA GLU A 120 11.46 -14.05 -14.48
C GLU A 120 10.72 -12.94 -13.72
N PRO A 121 9.44 -13.16 -13.33
CA PRO A 121 8.76 -12.24 -12.42
C PRO A 121 9.46 -12.23 -11.06
N MET A 122 9.38 -11.11 -10.34
CA MET A 122 9.95 -10.99 -9.00
C MET A 122 9.37 -12.07 -8.09
N TYR A 123 8.07 -12.33 -8.20
CA TYR A 123 7.35 -13.45 -7.58
C TYR A 123 6.13 -13.82 -8.42
N THR A 124 5.55 -14.98 -8.12
CA THR A 124 4.41 -15.56 -8.84
C THR A 124 3.14 -15.49 -7.99
N VAL A 125 1.98 -15.78 -8.60
CA VAL A 125 0.70 -15.94 -7.87
C VAL A 125 0.83 -17.03 -6.79
N GLN A 126 1.56 -18.10 -7.03
CA GLN A 126 1.80 -19.15 -6.04
C GLN A 126 2.60 -18.63 -4.83
N ASP A 127 3.58 -17.74 -5.05
CA ASP A 127 4.34 -17.10 -3.97
C ASP A 127 3.43 -16.16 -3.14
N ALA A 128 2.53 -15.43 -3.79
CA ALA A 128 1.53 -14.61 -3.12
C ALA A 128 0.56 -15.46 -2.27
N GLU A 129 0.07 -16.57 -2.80
CA GLU A 129 -0.78 -17.50 -2.06
C GLU A 129 -0.03 -18.13 -0.86
N ALA A 130 1.25 -18.47 -1.04
CA ALA A 130 2.08 -18.97 0.04
C ALA A 130 2.29 -17.92 1.14
N ALA A 131 2.45 -16.66 0.78
CA ALA A 131 2.54 -15.56 1.74
C ALA A 131 1.24 -15.42 2.55
N MET A 132 0.08 -15.52 1.92
CA MET A 132 -1.22 -15.43 2.60
C MET A 132 -1.42 -16.51 3.67
N GLN A 133 -0.80 -17.68 3.56
CA GLN A 133 -0.86 -18.73 4.60
C GLN A 133 -0.17 -18.32 5.91
N LEU A 134 0.74 -17.35 5.85
CA LEU A 134 1.47 -16.85 7.01
C LEU A 134 0.75 -15.70 7.73
N PHE A 135 -0.24 -15.08 7.09
CA PHE A 135 -0.99 -13.99 7.67
C PHE A 135 -1.80 -14.41 8.91
N ARG A 136 -1.88 -13.47 9.85
CA ARG A 136 -2.72 -13.54 11.06
C ARG A 136 -3.49 -12.24 11.18
N GLY A 137 -4.81 -12.32 10.93
CA GLY A 137 -5.72 -11.19 11.08
C GLY A 137 -5.96 -10.87 12.56
N MET A 138 -5.70 -9.62 12.94
CA MET A 138 -5.79 -9.11 14.30
C MET A 138 -6.97 -8.15 14.45
N GLU A 139 -7.50 -8.06 15.66
CA GLU A 139 -8.50 -7.06 16.03
C GLU A 139 -7.81 -5.73 16.37
N TYR A 140 -8.48 -4.62 16.06
CA TYR A 140 -8.08 -3.32 16.57
C TYR A 140 -8.13 -3.27 18.10
N ASN A 141 -7.32 -2.40 18.67
CA ASN A 141 -7.28 -2.09 20.11
C ASN A 141 -6.94 -3.27 21.05
N THR A 142 -6.57 -4.43 20.50
CA THR A 142 -6.25 -5.63 21.29
C THR A 142 -4.74 -5.78 21.42
N LYS A 143 -4.24 -5.85 22.66
CA LYS A 143 -2.82 -6.15 22.94
C LYS A 143 -2.52 -7.62 22.72
N ILE A 144 -1.42 -7.89 22.04
CA ILE A 144 -0.97 -9.23 21.66
C ILE A 144 0.49 -9.35 22.04
N GLU A 145 0.84 -10.36 22.83
CA GLU A 145 2.23 -10.71 23.12
C GLU A 145 2.76 -11.60 21.98
N LEU A 146 3.79 -11.12 21.29
CA LEU A 146 4.44 -11.85 20.19
C LEU A 146 5.58 -12.73 20.69
N ALA A 147 6.29 -12.25 21.71
CA ALA A 147 7.37 -12.94 22.41
C ALA A 147 7.49 -12.36 23.83
N PRO A 148 8.17 -13.04 24.78
CA PRO A 148 8.40 -12.50 26.11
C PRO A 148 9.02 -11.11 26.06
N GLY A 149 8.30 -10.12 26.58
CA GLY A 149 8.73 -8.72 26.57
C GLY A 149 8.44 -7.96 25.26
N LEU A 150 7.73 -8.54 24.31
CA LEU A 150 7.32 -7.85 23.07
C LEU A 150 5.80 -7.93 22.89
N VAL A 151 5.13 -6.80 23.07
CA VAL A 151 3.67 -6.68 22.96
C VAL A 151 3.34 -5.67 21.86
N ILE A 152 2.33 -5.95 21.05
CA ILE A 152 1.84 -5.04 20.00
C ILE A 152 0.36 -4.73 20.15
N ARG A 153 -0.08 -3.64 19.48
CA ARG A 153 -1.49 -3.30 19.29
C ARG A 153 -1.67 -2.52 18.00
N PHE A 154 -2.72 -2.84 17.24
CA PHE A 154 -3.12 -2.10 16.04
C PHE A 154 -4.19 -1.07 16.41
N ILE A 155 -4.01 0.19 15.98
CA ILE A 155 -4.91 1.31 16.21
C ILE A 155 -5.36 1.84 14.85
N ASP A 156 -6.66 1.98 14.66
CA ASP A 156 -7.22 2.51 13.40
C ASP A 156 -6.69 3.93 13.13
N VAL A 157 -6.13 4.14 11.96
CA VAL A 157 -5.52 5.40 11.55
C VAL A 157 -6.22 6.02 10.33
N GLY A 158 -7.37 5.48 9.93
CA GLY A 158 -8.06 5.89 8.72
C GLY A 158 -7.32 5.47 7.45
N HIS A 159 -7.15 6.35 6.47
CA HIS A 159 -6.43 6.17 5.22
C HIS A 159 -7.04 5.13 4.27
N LEU A 160 -7.09 3.86 4.68
CA LEU A 160 -7.67 2.76 3.94
C LEU A 160 -8.39 1.81 4.89
N LEU A 161 -9.38 1.05 4.42
CA LEU A 161 -10.03 0.02 5.22
C LEU A 161 -8.99 -0.95 5.78
N GLY A 162 -8.95 -1.06 7.10
CA GLY A 162 -7.99 -1.91 7.79
C GLY A 162 -6.66 -1.24 8.18
N SER A 163 -6.40 -0.02 7.71
CA SER A 163 -5.16 0.70 8.03
C SER A 163 -4.98 0.92 9.53
N SER A 164 -3.75 0.85 9.97
CA SER A 164 -3.44 0.97 11.39
C SER A 164 -2.09 1.63 11.66
N SER A 165 -2.04 2.41 12.73
CA SER A 165 -0.81 2.63 13.47
C SER A 165 -0.49 1.41 14.32
N ILE A 166 0.79 1.12 14.52
CA ILE A 166 1.24 -0.01 15.32
C ILE A 166 1.94 0.50 16.57
N GLU A 167 1.39 0.20 17.73
CA GLU A 167 2.05 0.40 19.02
C GLU A 167 2.83 -0.86 19.39
N ILE A 168 4.08 -0.69 19.81
CA ILE A 168 4.98 -1.78 20.19
C ILE A 168 5.57 -1.46 21.56
N TRP A 169 5.34 -2.31 22.54
CA TRP A 169 6.00 -2.26 23.86
C TRP A 169 7.13 -3.28 23.91
N VAL A 170 8.34 -2.79 24.11
CA VAL A 170 9.54 -3.63 24.25
C VAL A 170 10.04 -3.54 25.67
N THR A 171 10.08 -4.66 26.38
CA THR A 171 10.61 -4.76 27.75
C THR A 171 11.96 -5.47 27.72
N GLU A 172 13.03 -4.71 27.98
CA GLU A 172 14.40 -5.22 28.08
C GLU A 172 15.00 -4.78 29.42
N SER A 173 15.67 -5.69 30.12
CA SER A 173 16.31 -5.42 31.41
C SER A 173 15.38 -4.77 32.45
N GLY A 174 14.10 -5.14 32.43
CA GLY A 174 13.09 -4.63 33.37
C GLY A 174 12.52 -3.25 33.04
N THR A 175 12.93 -2.64 31.92
CA THR A 175 12.40 -1.34 31.45
C THR A 175 11.61 -1.52 30.17
N THR A 176 10.42 -0.93 30.13
CA THR A 176 9.56 -0.96 28.93
C THR A 176 9.71 0.34 28.15
N THR A 177 9.95 0.23 26.86
CA THR A 177 9.99 1.34 25.90
C THR A 177 8.84 1.17 24.91
N LYS A 178 8.08 2.24 24.66
CA LYS A 178 6.94 2.23 23.72
C LYS A 178 7.32 2.90 22.41
N LEU A 179 7.19 2.17 21.31
CA LEU A 179 7.34 2.64 19.94
C LEU A 179 5.97 2.78 19.29
N VAL A 180 5.81 3.76 18.41
CA VAL A 180 4.61 3.93 17.58
C VAL A 180 5.03 4.14 16.14
N PHE A 181 4.60 3.26 15.26
CA PHE A 181 4.68 3.44 13.82
C PHE A 181 3.32 3.92 13.31
N SER A 182 3.28 5.07 12.65
CA SER A 182 2.00 5.66 12.22
C SER A 182 1.29 4.81 11.17
N GLY A 183 2.01 4.11 10.30
CA GLY A 183 1.53 3.76 8.98
C GLY A 183 1.19 5.03 8.21
N ASP A 184 0.36 4.93 7.19
CA ASP A 184 -0.16 6.09 6.48
C ASP A 184 -1.36 6.66 7.25
N ILE A 185 -1.28 7.93 7.59
CA ILE A 185 -2.31 8.61 8.38
C ILE A 185 -3.40 9.11 7.45
N GLY A 186 -4.63 8.73 7.74
CA GLY A 186 -5.80 9.10 6.94
C GLY A 186 -6.14 10.57 7.00
N ASN A 187 -6.77 11.07 5.93
CA ASN A 187 -7.40 12.38 5.94
C ASN A 187 -8.69 12.35 6.78
N GLN A 188 -9.06 13.48 7.38
CA GLN A 188 -10.29 13.57 8.17
C GLN A 188 -11.54 13.61 7.30
N HIS A 189 -12.65 13.10 7.87
CA HIS A 189 -13.98 13.14 7.26
C HIS A 189 -14.07 12.44 5.88
N GLN A 190 -13.24 11.43 5.64
CA GLN A 190 -13.43 10.57 4.48
C GLN A 190 -14.71 9.73 4.67
N PRO A 191 -15.51 9.50 3.62
CA PRO A 191 -16.66 8.63 3.74
C PRO A 191 -16.24 7.18 3.95
N ILE A 192 -17.07 6.41 4.60
CA ILE A 192 -16.96 4.96 4.84
C ILE A 192 -16.00 4.60 5.97
N ILE A 193 -14.78 5.12 5.95
CA ILE A 193 -13.74 4.79 6.94
C ILE A 193 -13.69 5.82 8.06
N LYS A 194 -13.18 5.40 9.21
CA LYS A 194 -13.06 6.28 10.40
C LYS A 194 -12.00 7.34 10.21
N ASP A 195 -12.16 8.43 10.93
CA ASP A 195 -11.09 9.42 11.12
C ASP A 195 -9.90 8.80 11.89
N PRO A 196 -8.67 9.29 11.66
CA PRO A 196 -7.49 8.81 12.38
C PRO A 196 -7.64 8.88 13.89
N THR A 197 -7.43 7.75 14.55
CA THR A 197 -7.38 7.71 16.01
C THR A 197 -6.06 8.28 16.51
N THR A 198 -6.11 9.16 17.50
CA THR A 198 -4.91 9.72 18.13
C THR A 198 -4.36 8.78 19.21
N ILE A 199 -3.03 8.69 19.27
CA ILE A 199 -2.30 7.98 20.32
C ILE A 199 -1.69 9.02 21.26
N ARG A 200 -1.80 8.80 22.58
CA ARG A 200 -1.47 9.85 23.56
C ARG A 200 -0.09 9.75 24.17
N ASP A 201 0.55 8.58 24.10
CA ASP A 201 1.85 8.33 24.71
C ASP A 201 2.73 7.47 23.82
N ALA A 202 4.00 7.80 23.75
CA ALA A 202 5.06 7.01 23.13
C ALA A 202 6.42 7.52 23.59
N ASP A 203 7.42 6.63 23.66
CA ASP A 203 8.82 7.03 23.79
C ASP A 203 9.41 7.47 22.46
N TYR A 204 9.06 6.76 21.39
CA TYR A 204 9.53 7.02 20.03
C TYR A 204 8.39 6.89 19.03
N VAL A 205 8.34 7.81 18.06
CA VAL A 205 7.34 7.84 17.00
C VAL A 205 8.02 7.79 15.65
N PHE A 206 7.50 6.95 14.76
CA PHE A 206 7.89 6.83 13.36
C PHE A 206 6.67 7.20 12.54
N MET A 207 6.70 8.33 11.86
CA MET A 207 5.51 8.84 11.19
C MET A 207 5.74 9.23 9.74
N GLU A 208 4.71 9.00 8.92
CA GLU A 208 4.67 9.43 7.53
C GLU A 208 4.74 10.95 7.39
N SER A 209 5.11 11.40 6.20
CA SER A 209 5.17 12.81 5.86
C SER A 209 4.77 13.13 4.41
N THR A 210 3.97 12.28 3.78
CA THR A 210 3.59 12.38 2.34
C THR A 210 3.16 13.79 1.94
N TYR A 211 2.41 14.48 2.78
CA TYR A 211 1.99 15.88 2.60
C TYR A 211 2.46 16.80 3.73
N GLY A 212 3.62 16.52 4.32
CA GLY A 212 4.18 17.30 5.44
C GLY A 212 4.50 18.76 5.12
N ASP A 213 4.57 19.13 3.85
CA ASP A 213 4.89 20.49 3.37
C ASP A 213 3.67 21.34 2.99
N ARG A 214 2.48 20.75 2.86
CA ARG A 214 1.31 21.43 2.28
C ARG A 214 -0.03 21.02 2.87
N SER A 215 -1.01 21.94 2.74
CA SER A 215 -2.41 21.73 3.06
C SER A 215 -3.21 21.31 1.84
N HIS A 216 -4.25 20.50 2.04
CA HIS A 216 -5.23 20.18 1.00
C HIS A 216 -6.24 21.32 0.79
N GLY A 217 -6.22 22.33 1.64
CA GLY A 217 -7.21 23.41 1.63
C GLY A 217 -8.60 22.96 2.15
N PRO A 218 -9.62 23.82 2.01
CA PRO A 218 -10.96 23.48 2.45
C PRO A 218 -11.53 22.32 1.63
N ARG A 219 -12.21 21.41 2.31
CA ARG A 219 -12.83 20.23 1.68
C ARG A 219 -13.88 20.69 0.66
N PRO A 220 -13.76 20.26 -0.62
CA PRO A 220 -14.76 20.59 -1.64
C PRO A 220 -16.10 19.87 -1.40
N ASP A 221 -17.16 20.41 -1.99
CA ASP A 221 -18.45 19.72 -2.13
C ASP A 221 -18.35 18.66 -3.23
N TYR A 222 -17.81 17.47 -2.89
CA TYR A 222 -17.58 16.39 -3.86
C TYR A 222 -18.86 15.91 -4.52
N VAL A 223 -19.96 15.82 -3.77
CA VAL A 223 -21.27 15.40 -4.31
C VAL A 223 -21.79 16.42 -5.31
N GLY A 224 -21.75 17.71 -4.97
CA GLY A 224 -22.18 18.77 -5.87
C GLY A 224 -21.27 18.95 -7.08
N GLU A 225 -19.96 18.83 -6.93
CA GLU A 225 -19.04 18.93 -8.07
C GLU A 225 -19.17 17.73 -9.02
N LEU A 226 -19.23 16.53 -8.48
CA LEU A 226 -19.42 15.32 -9.26
C LEU A 226 -20.78 15.35 -10.00
N SER A 227 -21.86 15.75 -9.32
CA SER A 227 -23.19 15.86 -9.94
C SER A 227 -23.21 16.84 -11.11
N ARG A 228 -22.52 18.00 -10.99
CA ARG A 228 -22.39 18.98 -12.09
C ARG A 228 -21.61 18.43 -13.30
N ILE A 229 -20.54 17.65 -13.04
CA ILE A 229 -19.76 16.98 -14.08
C ILE A 229 -20.61 15.93 -14.78
N LEU A 230 -21.32 15.08 -14.05
CA LEU A 230 -22.22 14.07 -14.59
C LEU A 230 -23.32 14.71 -15.45
N GLN A 231 -24.01 15.72 -14.92
CA GLN A 231 -25.10 16.42 -15.61
C GLN A 231 -24.66 16.95 -16.96
N ARG A 232 -23.63 17.81 -16.99
CA ARG A 232 -23.18 18.46 -18.24
C ARG A 232 -22.64 17.46 -19.26
N THR A 233 -22.04 16.35 -18.81
CA THR A 233 -21.51 15.31 -19.71
C THR A 233 -22.64 14.49 -20.30
N PHE A 234 -23.64 14.12 -19.51
CA PHE A 234 -24.79 13.38 -19.99
C PHE A 234 -25.68 14.22 -20.89
N ASP A 235 -25.84 15.53 -20.64
CA ASP A 235 -26.56 16.47 -21.50
C ASP A 235 -25.94 16.56 -22.90
N ARG A 236 -24.61 16.34 -23.03
CA ARG A 236 -23.90 16.22 -24.30
C ARG A 236 -24.01 14.82 -24.92
N GLY A 237 -24.59 13.85 -24.25
CA GLY A 237 -24.66 12.44 -24.67
C GLY A 237 -23.37 11.65 -24.51
N GLY A 238 -22.44 12.12 -23.65
CA GLY A 238 -21.14 11.53 -23.43
C GLY A 238 -21.07 10.61 -22.20
N ASN A 239 -19.96 9.90 -22.07
CA ASN A 239 -19.61 9.09 -20.91
C ASN A 239 -18.69 9.87 -19.94
N VAL A 240 -18.81 9.62 -18.65
CA VAL A 240 -17.80 10.02 -17.66
C VAL A 240 -16.92 8.81 -17.36
N VAL A 241 -15.65 8.89 -17.74
CA VAL A 241 -14.66 7.84 -17.51
C VAL A 241 -13.75 8.26 -16.35
N ILE A 242 -13.68 7.45 -15.30
CA ILE A 242 -12.98 7.76 -14.06
C ILE A 242 -11.84 6.75 -13.85
N PRO A 243 -10.58 7.12 -14.14
CA PRO A 243 -9.42 6.36 -13.68
C PRO A 243 -9.37 6.38 -12.15
N SER A 244 -9.40 5.20 -11.53
CA SER A 244 -9.49 5.11 -10.07
C SER A 244 -8.60 3.99 -9.53
N PHE A 245 -8.06 4.17 -8.32
CA PHE A 245 -7.49 3.08 -7.56
C PHE A 245 -8.61 2.08 -7.19
N ALA A 246 -8.28 0.80 -7.29
CA ALA A 246 -9.26 -0.27 -7.09
C ALA A 246 -9.78 -0.35 -5.66
N VAL A 247 -8.93 0.03 -4.69
CA VAL A 247 -9.22 -0.01 -3.25
C VAL A 247 -9.27 1.41 -2.70
N GLY A 248 -10.23 1.70 -1.85
CA GLY A 248 -10.48 3.00 -1.22
C GLY A 248 -11.21 3.96 -2.17
N ARG A 249 -10.52 4.54 -3.14
CA ARG A 249 -11.05 5.58 -4.02
C ARG A 249 -12.28 5.14 -4.82
N THR A 250 -12.30 3.92 -5.32
CA THR A 250 -13.47 3.40 -6.03
C THR A 250 -14.68 3.35 -5.11
N GLN A 251 -14.54 2.89 -3.88
CA GLN A 251 -15.63 2.77 -2.92
C GLN A 251 -16.15 4.15 -2.47
N GLU A 252 -15.28 5.13 -2.28
CA GLU A 252 -15.68 6.53 -2.01
C GLU A 252 -16.51 7.13 -3.15
N LEU A 253 -16.09 6.89 -4.41
CA LEU A 253 -16.86 7.34 -5.58
C LEU A 253 -18.24 6.70 -5.62
N LEU A 254 -18.36 5.41 -5.30
CA LEU A 254 -19.65 4.73 -5.23
C LEU A 254 -20.54 5.35 -4.14
N TYR A 255 -19.98 5.69 -2.99
CA TYR A 255 -20.69 6.39 -1.92
C TYR A 255 -21.24 7.75 -2.41
N PHE A 256 -20.42 8.59 -3.04
CA PHE A 256 -20.86 9.87 -3.60
C PHE A 256 -21.93 9.71 -4.69
N ILE A 257 -21.76 8.76 -5.60
CA ILE A 257 -22.74 8.50 -6.67
C ILE A 257 -24.06 8.01 -6.08
N ARG A 258 -24.02 7.20 -5.03
CA ARG A 258 -25.22 6.78 -4.31
C ARG A 258 -25.98 7.99 -3.75
N GLU A 259 -25.29 8.94 -3.10
CA GLU A 259 -25.94 10.17 -2.59
C GLU A 259 -26.51 11.01 -3.74
N ILE A 260 -25.77 11.19 -4.85
CA ILE A 260 -26.26 11.89 -6.04
C ILE A 260 -27.55 11.28 -6.57
N LYS A 261 -27.61 9.95 -6.64
CA LYS A 261 -28.81 9.23 -7.13
C LYS A 261 -29.98 9.30 -6.14
N LYS A 262 -29.70 9.14 -4.84
CA LYS A 262 -30.70 9.24 -3.76
C LYS A 262 -31.38 10.61 -3.77
N GLU A 263 -30.61 11.67 -3.93
CA GLU A 263 -31.11 13.04 -3.91
C GLU A 263 -31.57 13.56 -5.28
N GLY A 264 -31.41 12.74 -6.34
CA GLY A 264 -31.84 13.11 -7.68
C GLY A 264 -31.13 14.31 -8.27
N LEU A 265 -29.85 14.52 -7.94
CA LEU A 265 -29.08 15.71 -8.32
C LEU A 265 -28.75 15.75 -9.82
N VAL A 266 -28.85 14.63 -10.53
CA VAL A 266 -28.72 14.55 -11.99
C VAL A 266 -30.11 14.35 -12.60
N THR A 267 -30.58 15.35 -13.35
CA THR A 267 -31.95 15.40 -13.89
C THR A 267 -31.98 15.05 -15.38
N GLY A 268 -33.10 14.51 -15.84
CA GLY A 268 -33.30 14.19 -17.27
C GLY A 268 -32.63 12.89 -17.74
N HIS A 269 -31.79 12.26 -16.93
CA HIS A 269 -31.05 11.03 -17.29
C HIS A 269 -31.48 9.79 -16.50
N GLY A 270 -32.51 9.90 -15.68
CA GLY A 270 -33.14 8.80 -14.94
C GLY A 270 -32.13 8.01 -14.09
N ASN A 271 -32.21 6.69 -14.19
CA ASN A 271 -31.28 5.80 -13.49
C ASN A 271 -30.06 5.47 -14.35
N PHE A 272 -29.18 6.47 -14.60
CA PHE A 272 -27.99 6.29 -15.44
C PHE A 272 -27.12 5.11 -14.96
N PRO A 273 -26.52 4.32 -15.90
CA PRO A 273 -25.66 3.19 -15.54
C PRO A 273 -24.31 3.66 -14.97
N VAL A 274 -23.80 2.91 -14.01
CA VAL A 274 -22.46 3.06 -13.43
C VAL A 274 -21.77 1.72 -13.47
N TYR A 275 -20.62 1.65 -14.13
CA TYR A 275 -19.86 0.41 -14.28
C TYR A 275 -18.58 0.44 -13.43
N ILE A 276 -18.37 -0.62 -12.65
CA ILE A 276 -17.05 -0.96 -12.11
C ILE A 276 -16.44 -1.96 -13.11
N ASP A 277 -15.46 -1.50 -13.89
CA ASP A 277 -14.75 -2.35 -14.84
C ASP A 277 -13.29 -2.56 -14.43
N SER A 278 -13.14 -3.25 -13.30
CA SER A 278 -11.88 -3.69 -12.73
C SER A 278 -12.13 -4.90 -11.83
N PRO A 279 -11.61 -6.09 -12.15
CA PRO A 279 -11.76 -7.28 -11.31
C PRO A 279 -11.31 -7.03 -9.87
N LEU A 280 -10.15 -6.39 -9.68
CA LEU A 280 -9.63 -6.04 -8.36
C LEU A 280 -10.58 -5.11 -7.59
N ALA A 281 -11.14 -4.08 -8.25
CA ALA A 281 -12.09 -3.16 -7.60
C ALA A 281 -13.40 -3.86 -7.21
N ILE A 282 -13.85 -4.82 -7.99
CA ILE A 282 -15.03 -5.64 -7.68
C ILE A 282 -14.78 -6.50 -6.44
N GLU A 283 -13.63 -7.18 -6.37
CA GLU A 283 -13.25 -7.99 -5.22
C GLU A 283 -13.08 -7.11 -3.97
N ALA A 284 -12.42 -5.95 -4.09
CA ALA A 284 -12.29 -4.98 -3.00
C ALA A 284 -13.65 -4.50 -2.49
N THR A 285 -14.58 -4.14 -3.40
CA THR A 285 -15.94 -3.71 -3.03
C THR A 285 -16.68 -4.80 -2.26
N ARG A 286 -16.46 -6.09 -2.59
CA ARG A 286 -17.02 -7.21 -1.83
C ARG A 286 -16.43 -7.27 -0.42
N ILE A 287 -15.11 -7.08 -0.27
CA ILE A 287 -14.47 -7.04 1.06
C ILE A 287 -15.06 -5.93 1.91
N PHE A 288 -15.25 -4.72 1.36
CA PHE A 288 -15.91 -3.63 2.08
C PHE A 288 -17.31 -4.03 2.58
N LYS A 289 -18.08 -4.72 1.74
CA LYS A 289 -19.43 -5.17 2.09
C LYS A 289 -19.44 -6.24 3.19
N ASP A 290 -18.45 -7.13 3.19
CA ASP A 290 -18.37 -8.27 4.12
C ASP A 290 -17.58 -7.92 5.40
N THR A 291 -17.07 -6.68 5.53
CA THR A 291 -16.30 -6.21 6.69
C THR A 291 -17.23 -5.88 7.85
N ASP A 292 -16.74 -6.12 9.08
CA ASP A 292 -17.43 -5.79 10.31
C ASP A 292 -17.80 -4.29 10.33
N PRO A 293 -19.07 -3.94 10.59
CA PRO A 293 -19.53 -2.55 10.69
C PRO A 293 -18.70 -1.69 11.64
N ASP A 294 -18.10 -2.28 12.66
CA ASP A 294 -17.23 -1.55 13.60
C ASP A 294 -15.95 -0.99 12.98
N CYS A 295 -15.61 -1.38 11.76
CA CYS A 295 -14.49 -0.79 10.99
C CYS A 295 -14.86 0.52 10.26
N PHE A 296 -16.15 0.89 10.23
CA PHE A 296 -16.65 2.03 9.47
C PHE A 296 -16.95 3.25 10.35
N ASP A 297 -17.09 4.42 9.70
CA ASP A 297 -17.51 5.66 10.33
C ASP A 297 -18.97 5.59 10.85
N GLU A 298 -19.40 6.61 11.60
CA GLU A 298 -20.73 6.63 12.21
C GLU A 298 -21.85 6.69 11.16
N ASP A 299 -21.66 7.45 10.09
CA ASP A 299 -22.65 7.62 9.03
C ASP A 299 -22.87 6.32 8.26
N THR A 300 -21.80 5.63 7.92
CA THR A 300 -21.84 4.32 7.27
C THR A 300 -22.50 3.27 8.17
N ARG A 301 -22.14 3.22 9.47
CA ARG A 301 -22.78 2.33 10.44
C ARG A 301 -24.29 2.60 10.59
N ALA A 302 -24.68 3.89 10.59
CA ALA A 302 -26.09 4.28 10.64
C ALA A 302 -26.87 3.81 9.40
N LEU A 303 -26.27 3.86 8.21
CA LEU A 303 -26.86 3.31 6.97
C LEU A 303 -27.02 1.79 7.06
N LEU A 304 -25.95 1.09 7.45
CA LEU A 304 -25.96 -0.38 7.59
C LEU A 304 -27.00 -0.85 8.62
N ALA A 305 -27.15 -0.15 9.74
CA ALA A 305 -28.18 -0.43 10.74
C ALA A 305 -29.62 -0.29 10.21
N GLN A 306 -29.81 0.52 9.16
CA GLN A 306 -31.08 0.66 8.45
C GLN A 306 -31.24 -0.35 7.30
N GLY A 307 -30.28 -1.26 7.12
CA GLY A 307 -30.27 -2.22 6.01
C GLY A 307 -29.90 -1.59 4.66
N ILE A 308 -29.28 -0.41 4.67
CA ILE A 308 -28.86 0.32 3.47
C ILE A 308 -27.37 0.06 3.23
N ASP A 309 -27.05 -0.52 2.09
CA ASP A 309 -25.65 -0.68 1.66
C ASP A 309 -25.10 0.68 1.21
N PRO A 310 -23.99 1.17 1.81
CA PRO A 310 -23.46 2.53 1.54
C PRO A 310 -22.87 2.70 0.14
N ILE A 311 -22.55 1.61 -0.55
CA ILE A 311 -21.87 1.63 -1.86
C ILE A 311 -22.67 0.87 -2.95
N GLN A 312 -23.90 0.48 -2.65
CA GLN A 312 -24.81 -0.18 -3.59
C GLN A 312 -26.00 0.73 -3.91
N PHE A 313 -26.39 0.79 -5.19
CA PHE A 313 -27.52 1.59 -5.67
C PHE A 313 -28.07 1.05 -6.99
N PRO A 314 -29.30 1.39 -7.37
CA PRO A 314 -29.87 1.01 -8.67
C PRO A 314 -29.04 1.54 -9.84
N GLY A 315 -28.75 0.67 -10.83
CA GLY A 315 -27.93 1.01 -11.99
C GLY A 315 -26.42 0.79 -11.81
N LEU A 316 -25.96 0.37 -10.64
CA LEU A 316 -24.59 -0.10 -10.47
C LEU A 316 -24.44 -1.48 -11.11
N GLN A 317 -23.44 -1.62 -11.97
CA GLN A 317 -23.10 -2.83 -12.70
C GLN A 317 -21.61 -3.13 -12.56
N VAL A 318 -21.27 -4.40 -12.60
CA VAL A 318 -19.88 -4.88 -12.56
C VAL A 318 -19.55 -5.61 -13.85
N SER A 319 -18.32 -5.48 -14.35
CA SER A 319 -17.83 -6.19 -15.51
C SER A 319 -16.66 -7.08 -15.11
N VAL A 320 -16.84 -8.38 -15.20
CA VAL A 320 -15.84 -9.38 -14.82
C VAL A 320 -15.02 -9.81 -16.03
N THR A 321 -15.69 -10.09 -17.15
CA THR A 321 -15.06 -10.62 -18.36
C THR A 321 -14.59 -9.52 -19.32
N SER A 322 -13.64 -9.88 -20.19
CA SER A 322 -13.19 -8.95 -21.25
C SER A 322 -14.27 -8.62 -22.27
N ASP A 323 -15.21 -9.54 -22.49
CA ASP A 323 -16.32 -9.30 -23.43
C ASP A 323 -17.35 -8.32 -22.86
N GLU A 324 -17.69 -8.45 -21.58
CA GLU A 324 -18.51 -7.46 -20.87
C GLU A 324 -17.86 -6.07 -20.91
N SER A 325 -16.54 -5.98 -20.67
CA SER A 325 -15.78 -4.72 -20.76
C SER A 325 -15.86 -4.08 -22.15
N ARG A 326 -15.79 -4.89 -23.22
CA ARG A 326 -15.95 -4.39 -24.60
C ARG A 326 -17.36 -3.85 -24.86
N MET A 327 -18.38 -4.52 -24.33
CA MET A 327 -19.77 -4.11 -24.51
C MET A 327 -20.05 -2.74 -23.88
N ILE A 328 -19.37 -2.38 -22.78
CA ILE A 328 -19.50 -1.05 -22.16
C ILE A 328 -19.15 0.06 -23.16
N ASN A 329 -18.08 -0.12 -23.95
CA ASN A 329 -17.65 0.86 -24.94
C ASN A 329 -18.51 0.86 -26.22
N ALA A 330 -19.18 -0.25 -26.54
CA ALA A 330 -20.08 -0.36 -27.70
C ALA A 330 -21.43 0.28 -27.44
N ASP A 331 -21.91 0.32 -26.21
CA ASP A 331 -23.17 0.91 -25.82
C ASP A 331 -23.11 2.45 -25.83
N ARG A 332 -24.09 3.11 -26.45
CA ARG A 332 -24.16 4.56 -26.64
C ARG A 332 -24.89 5.32 -25.53
N VAL A 333 -25.52 4.60 -24.58
CA VAL A 333 -26.20 5.24 -23.45
C VAL A 333 -25.15 5.95 -22.59
N PRO A 334 -25.34 7.24 -22.22
CA PRO A 334 -24.46 7.95 -21.30
C PRO A 334 -24.33 7.21 -19.96
N LYS A 335 -23.10 7.05 -19.50
CA LYS A 335 -22.79 6.24 -18.30
C LYS A 335 -21.55 6.72 -17.57
N VAL A 336 -21.38 6.27 -16.34
CA VAL A 336 -20.14 6.36 -15.58
C VAL A 336 -19.36 5.07 -15.74
N ILE A 337 -18.05 5.16 -16.01
CA ILE A 337 -17.14 4.02 -16.10
C ILE A 337 -16.01 4.25 -15.11
N ILE A 338 -15.95 3.45 -14.05
CA ILE A 338 -14.87 3.47 -13.04
C ILE A 338 -13.98 2.28 -13.31
N SER A 339 -12.68 2.52 -13.57
CA SER A 339 -11.74 1.46 -13.95
C SER A 339 -10.32 1.74 -13.44
N ALA A 340 -9.63 0.70 -13.00
CA ALA A 340 -8.22 0.78 -12.63
C ALA A 340 -7.29 0.65 -13.87
N SER A 341 -6.10 1.25 -13.85
CA SER A 341 -5.40 1.94 -12.77
C SER A 341 -5.73 3.44 -12.69
N GLY A 342 -5.55 4.02 -11.49
CA GLY A 342 -5.82 5.44 -11.25
C GLY A 342 -4.90 6.40 -12.02
N MET A 343 -3.68 5.97 -12.40
CA MET A 343 -2.72 6.77 -13.19
C MET A 343 -2.68 6.39 -14.68
N CYS A 344 -3.58 5.54 -15.14
CA CYS A 344 -3.75 5.10 -16.54
C CYS A 344 -2.58 4.30 -17.14
N GLU A 345 -1.67 3.77 -16.34
CA GLU A 345 -0.49 3.04 -16.83
C GLU A 345 -0.81 1.59 -17.23
N ALA A 346 -1.78 0.97 -16.60
CA ALA A 346 -2.18 -0.42 -16.82
C ALA A 346 -3.70 -0.60 -16.76
N GLY A 347 -4.17 -1.81 -17.01
CA GLY A 347 -5.57 -2.20 -16.82
C GLY A 347 -6.53 -1.79 -17.92
N ARG A 348 -7.80 -2.06 -17.65
CA ARG A 348 -8.91 -1.84 -18.62
C ARG A 348 -9.18 -0.38 -18.88
N ILE A 349 -8.81 0.52 -17.97
CA ILE A 349 -8.93 1.97 -18.15
C ILE A 349 -8.31 2.44 -19.46
N ARG A 350 -7.20 1.86 -19.90
CA ARG A 350 -6.54 2.24 -21.16
C ARG A 350 -7.40 1.95 -22.38
N HIS A 351 -8.23 0.90 -22.34
CA HIS A 351 -9.21 0.61 -23.40
C HIS A 351 -10.34 1.64 -23.37
N HIS A 352 -10.85 1.99 -22.19
CA HIS A 352 -11.88 3.02 -22.07
C HIS A 352 -11.38 4.38 -22.55
N LEU A 353 -10.13 4.75 -22.21
CA LEU A 353 -9.51 5.97 -22.73
C LEU A 353 -9.41 5.96 -24.25
N LYS A 354 -8.96 4.86 -24.87
CA LYS A 354 -8.90 4.71 -26.32
C LYS A 354 -10.25 4.97 -27.01
N HIS A 355 -11.36 4.55 -26.38
CA HIS A 355 -12.70 4.68 -26.96
C HIS A 355 -13.40 6.01 -26.63
N ASN A 356 -12.95 6.76 -25.63
CA ASN A 356 -13.64 7.95 -25.16
C ASN A 356 -12.83 9.26 -25.30
N LEU A 357 -11.49 9.22 -25.38
CA LEU A 357 -10.65 10.44 -25.47
C LEU A 357 -10.91 11.29 -26.72
N TRP A 358 -11.19 10.67 -27.86
CA TRP A 358 -11.44 11.36 -29.12
C TRP A 358 -12.88 11.88 -29.27
N ARG A 359 -13.73 11.62 -28.28
CA ARG A 359 -15.16 11.99 -28.31
C ARG A 359 -15.36 13.28 -27.48
N PRO A 360 -15.70 14.42 -28.14
CA PRO A 360 -15.82 15.71 -27.43
C PRO A 360 -16.99 15.76 -26.44
N GLU A 361 -17.98 14.88 -26.58
CA GLU A 361 -19.09 14.75 -25.65
C GLU A 361 -18.68 14.08 -24.32
N CYS A 362 -17.59 13.31 -24.30
CA CYS A 362 -17.14 12.56 -23.12
C CYS A 362 -16.30 13.43 -22.16
N THR A 363 -16.23 12.99 -20.90
CA THR A 363 -15.36 13.57 -19.88
C THR A 363 -14.49 12.48 -19.26
N ILE A 364 -13.18 12.75 -19.13
CA ILE A 364 -12.26 11.96 -18.33
C ILE A 364 -12.07 12.69 -17.00
N LEU A 365 -12.47 12.07 -15.90
CA LEU A 365 -12.44 12.67 -14.57
C LEU A 365 -11.37 12.03 -13.70
N PHE A 366 -10.31 12.76 -13.42
CA PHE A 366 -9.28 12.34 -12.49
C PHE A 366 -9.66 12.67 -11.03
N VAL A 367 -9.53 11.70 -10.16
CA VAL A 367 -9.96 11.77 -8.74
C VAL A 367 -8.83 11.50 -7.75
N GLY A 368 -7.58 11.63 -8.21
CA GLY A 368 -6.40 11.43 -7.38
C GLY A 368 -5.15 12.00 -8.01
N TYR A 369 -4.06 11.98 -7.26
CA TYR A 369 -2.75 12.43 -7.71
C TYR A 369 -2.29 11.67 -8.97
N GLN A 370 -1.63 12.40 -9.88
CA GLN A 370 -1.05 11.86 -11.09
C GLN A 370 0.46 12.11 -11.09
N ALA A 371 1.24 11.05 -10.95
CA ALA A 371 2.69 11.13 -10.89
C ALA A 371 3.30 11.58 -12.24
N VAL A 372 4.38 12.34 -12.16
CA VAL A 372 5.14 12.78 -13.34
C VAL A 372 5.61 11.58 -14.17
N GLY A 373 5.37 11.63 -15.48
CA GLY A 373 5.72 10.57 -16.42
C GLY A 373 4.61 9.55 -16.67
N THR A 374 3.46 9.64 -15.98
CA THR A 374 2.30 8.78 -16.24
C THR A 374 1.42 9.33 -17.34
N LEU A 375 0.61 8.45 -17.95
CA LEU A 375 -0.38 8.86 -18.96
C LEU A 375 -1.43 9.79 -18.35
N GLY A 376 -1.88 9.53 -17.11
CA GLY A 376 -2.82 10.40 -16.42
C GLY A 376 -2.27 11.81 -16.25
N ARG A 377 -0.99 11.95 -15.87
CA ARG A 377 -0.32 13.25 -15.75
C ARG A 377 -0.23 13.97 -17.11
N THR A 378 0.13 13.23 -18.16
CA THR A 378 0.22 13.75 -19.51
C THR A 378 -1.14 14.33 -20.00
N LEU A 379 -2.25 13.67 -19.67
CA LEU A 379 -3.59 14.16 -19.99
C LEU A 379 -3.97 15.42 -19.20
N ILE A 380 -3.65 15.45 -17.89
CA ILE A 380 -3.92 16.63 -17.04
C ILE A 380 -3.10 17.83 -17.48
N ASP A 381 -1.85 17.62 -17.93
CA ASP A 381 -0.98 18.68 -18.44
C ASP A 381 -1.41 19.24 -19.81
N GLY A 382 -2.53 18.72 -20.38
CA GLY A 382 -3.15 19.28 -21.57
C GLY A 382 -2.64 18.70 -22.89
N ALA A 383 -2.19 17.44 -22.90
CA ALA A 383 -1.79 16.77 -24.13
C ALA A 383 -2.95 16.77 -25.17
N VAL A 384 -2.65 17.19 -26.39
CA VAL A 384 -3.61 17.20 -27.51
C VAL A 384 -3.78 15.83 -28.18
N ASN A 385 -2.81 14.92 -27.99
CA ASN A 385 -2.86 13.54 -28.41
C ASN A 385 -1.99 12.66 -27.52
N VAL A 386 -2.32 11.37 -27.42
CA VAL A 386 -1.58 10.36 -26.64
C VAL A 386 -1.46 9.05 -27.42
N LYS A 387 -0.46 8.23 -27.10
CA LYS A 387 -0.29 6.89 -27.68
C LYS A 387 -0.91 5.82 -26.79
N LEU A 388 -1.88 5.10 -27.31
CA LEU A 388 -2.52 3.94 -26.67
C LEU A 388 -2.48 2.73 -27.59
N PHE A 389 -1.88 1.63 -27.12
CA PHE A 389 -1.75 0.37 -27.89
C PHE A 389 -1.10 0.53 -29.27
N GLY A 390 -0.17 1.50 -29.40
CA GLY A 390 0.53 1.79 -30.66
C GLY A 390 -0.21 2.76 -31.60
N GLU A 391 -1.43 3.15 -31.26
CA GLU A 391 -2.21 4.14 -32.01
C GLU A 391 -2.11 5.53 -31.38
N THR A 392 -2.10 6.57 -32.17
CA THR A 392 -2.21 7.97 -31.72
C THR A 392 -3.68 8.31 -31.61
N ILE A 393 -4.12 8.74 -30.43
CA ILE A 393 -5.51 9.12 -30.13
C ILE A 393 -5.53 10.62 -29.82
N ASP A 394 -6.37 11.37 -30.52
CA ASP A 394 -6.61 12.79 -30.25
C ASP A 394 -7.38 12.94 -28.93
N VAL A 395 -7.03 13.96 -28.14
CA VAL A 395 -7.71 14.30 -26.89
C VAL A 395 -8.71 15.42 -27.17
N GLN A 396 -9.96 15.04 -27.41
CA GLN A 396 -11.08 15.94 -27.62
C GLN A 396 -12.08 15.94 -26.45
N ALA A 397 -12.04 14.86 -25.63
CA ALA A 397 -12.83 14.76 -24.42
C ALA A 397 -12.42 15.83 -23.40
N GLU A 398 -13.39 16.29 -22.61
CA GLU A 398 -13.13 17.19 -21.49
C GLU A 398 -12.27 16.46 -20.45
N ILE A 399 -11.15 17.08 -20.04
CA ILE A 399 -10.31 16.57 -18.95
C ILE A 399 -10.62 17.35 -17.69
N CYS A 400 -11.13 16.68 -16.66
CA CYS A 400 -11.50 17.26 -15.37
C CYS A 400 -10.72 16.63 -14.23
N GLN A 401 -10.56 17.39 -13.15
CA GLN A 401 -10.01 16.92 -11.90
C GLN A 401 -10.98 17.21 -10.75
N LEU A 402 -11.21 16.24 -9.89
CA LEU A 402 -11.85 16.42 -8.60
C LEU A 402 -10.73 16.45 -7.55
N THR A 403 -10.34 17.67 -7.16
CA THR A 403 -9.20 17.90 -6.27
C THR A 403 -9.55 17.68 -4.80
N GLY A 404 -8.54 17.50 -3.94
CA GLY A 404 -8.71 17.36 -2.48
C GLY A 404 -9.09 15.97 -1.99
N LEU A 405 -9.37 15.02 -2.90
CA LEU A 405 -9.57 13.60 -2.55
C LEU A 405 -8.19 12.94 -2.33
N SER A 406 -7.58 13.16 -1.17
CA SER A 406 -6.38 12.44 -0.74
C SER A 406 -6.73 11.43 0.35
N GLY A 407 -6.13 10.23 0.29
CA GLY A 407 -6.20 9.25 1.37
C GLY A 407 -5.35 9.64 2.57
N HIS A 408 -4.26 10.40 2.36
CA HIS A 408 -3.36 10.84 3.43
C HIS A 408 -3.80 12.14 4.07
N ALA A 409 -3.47 12.30 5.33
CA ALA A 409 -3.53 13.57 6.03
C ALA A 409 -2.63 14.61 5.36
N ASP A 410 -3.06 15.86 5.38
CA ASP A 410 -2.21 16.99 5.02
C ASP A 410 -1.33 17.42 6.21
N ARG A 411 -0.53 18.48 6.02
CA ARG A 411 0.36 19.01 7.06
C ARG A 411 -0.37 19.28 8.38
N GLU A 412 -1.56 19.87 8.32
CA GLU A 412 -2.35 20.20 9.50
C GLU A 412 -2.85 18.94 10.21
N GLY A 413 -3.28 17.93 9.45
CA GLY A 413 -3.70 16.62 9.97
C GLY A 413 -2.54 15.86 10.62
N LEU A 414 -1.37 15.82 9.95
CA LEU A 414 -0.15 15.20 10.48
C LEU A 414 0.30 15.89 11.78
N LEU A 415 0.28 17.23 11.81
CA LEU A 415 0.62 18.01 13.01
C LEU A 415 -0.40 17.79 14.14
N ALA A 416 -1.69 17.72 13.83
CA ALA A 416 -2.71 17.43 14.83
C ALA A 416 -2.51 16.04 15.45
N TRP A 417 -2.16 15.03 14.63
CA TRP A 417 -1.91 13.67 15.09
C TRP A 417 -0.69 13.59 16.03
N VAL A 418 0.45 14.19 15.65
CA VAL A 418 1.67 14.12 16.47
C VAL A 418 1.59 15.00 17.72
N ASN A 419 0.85 16.09 17.69
CA ASN A 419 0.64 16.95 18.87
C ASN A 419 -0.29 16.33 19.92
N ALA A 420 -0.96 15.22 19.62
CA ALA A 420 -1.76 14.47 20.60
C ALA A 420 -0.91 13.73 21.64
N PHE A 421 0.39 13.50 21.38
CA PHE A 421 1.28 12.86 22.34
C PHE A 421 1.61 13.78 23.54
N SER A 422 1.35 13.31 24.74
CA SER A 422 1.66 14.01 26.00
C SER A 422 2.11 13.02 27.07
N PRO A 423 3.37 13.05 27.54
CA PRO A 423 4.42 13.99 27.11
C PRO A 423 4.86 13.78 25.65
N LYS A 424 5.57 14.78 25.10
CA LYS A 424 6.19 14.64 23.79
C LYS A 424 7.14 13.43 23.76
N PRO A 425 7.20 12.69 22.63
CA PRO A 425 8.15 11.59 22.45
C PRO A 425 9.60 12.05 22.60
N LYS A 426 10.46 11.16 23.05
CA LYS A 426 11.92 11.40 23.13
C LYS A 426 12.50 11.72 21.75
N ARG A 427 11.93 11.11 20.69
CA ARG A 427 12.28 11.41 19.31
C ARG A 427 11.14 11.03 18.36
N VAL A 428 11.00 11.83 17.30
CA VAL A 428 10.15 11.55 16.15
C VAL A 428 11.05 11.30 14.94
N PHE A 429 10.90 10.13 14.32
CA PHE A 429 11.51 9.79 13.04
C PHE A 429 10.48 10.06 11.95
N VAL A 430 10.80 10.97 11.04
CA VAL A 430 9.96 11.32 9.89
C VAL A 430 10.37 10.43 8.73
N ILE A 431 9.43 9.69 8.19
CA ILE A 431 9.62 8.71 7.12
C ILE A 431 8.51 8.85 6.08
N HIS A 432 8.57 8.08 5.01
CA HIS A 432 7.50 7.97 4.00
C HIS A 432 7.09 9.33 3.44
N GLY A 433 8.03 10.01 2.80
CA GLY A 433 7.86 11.30 2.16
C GLY A 433 8.94 11.58 1.12
N GLU A 434 8.67 12.47 0.18
CA GLU A 434 9.70 12.93 -0.75
C GLU A 434 10.84 13.65 0.01
N ASP A 435 12.08 13.60 -0.51
CA ASP A 435 13.30 14.12 0.12
C ASP A 435 13.14 15.54 0.72
N GLU A 436 12.59 16.46 -0.04
CA GLU A 436 12.37 17.83 0.45
C GLU A 436 11.27 17.90 1.50
N VAL A 437 10.21 17.10 1.35
CA VAL A 437 9.04 17.10 2.24
C VAL A 437 9.40 16.56 3.62
N GLU A 438 10.13 15.43 3.68
CA GLU A 438 10.60 14.87 4.96
C GLU A 438 11.46 15.86 5.74
N ASN A 439 12.41 16.52 5.06
CA ASN A 439 13.27 17.52 5.69
C ASN A 439 12.49 18.72 6.21
N ILE A 440 11.56 19.27 5.40
CA ILE A 440 10.69 20.39 5.79
C ILE A 440 9.85 20.00 7.00
N PHE A 441 9.26 18.79 6.99
CA PHE A 441 8.38 18.36 8.07
C PHE A 441 9.16 18.09 9.37
N ALA A 442 10.34 17.46 9.29
CA ALA A 442 11.24 17.28 10.45
C ALA A 442 11.68 18.62 11.06
N GLN A 443 11.96 19.62 10.22
CA GLN A 443 12.25 20.98 10.67
C GLN A 443 11.02 21.61 11.37
N THR A 444 9.83 21.51 10.75
CA THR A 444 8.57 22.02 11.33
C THR A 444 8.31 21.43 12.72
N LEU A 445 8.53 20.10 12.89
CA LEU A 445 8.39 19.46 14.19
C LEU A 445 9.43 19.97 15.20
N THR A 446 10.66 20.21 14.76
CA THR A 446 11.72 20.77 15.62
C THR A 446 11.38 22.18 16.08
N GLU A 447 10.84 23.03 15.21
CA GLU A 447 10.36 24.37 15.55
C GLU A 447 9.19 24.34 16.55
N GLN A 448 8.38 23.27 16.53
CA GLN A 448 7.33 23.03 17.53
C GLN A 448 7.86 22.37 18.82
N GLY A 449 9.17 22.19 18.96
CA GLY A 449 9.83 21.67 20.17
C GLY A 449 9.80 20.15 20.30
N PHE A 450 9.67 19.41 19.19
CA PHE A 450 9.96 17.98 19.14
C PHE A 450 11.45 17.76 18.85
N THR A 451 12.01 16.62 19.28
CA THR A 451 13.28 16.13 18.79
C THR A 451 12.98 15.28 17.54
N ALA A 452 13.11 15.84 16.34
CA ALA A 452 12.75 15.18 15.10
C ALA A 452 13.97 15.00 14.19
N CYS A 453 13.96 13.95 13.35
CA CYS A 453 14.92 13.73 12.27
C CYS A 453 14.27 12.91 11.14
N ALA A 454 14.80 13.04 9.92
CA ALA A 454 14.46 12.26 8.74
C ALA A 454 15.63 11.31 8.44
N PRO A 455 15.51 10.00 8.73
CA PRO A 455 16.58 9.03 8.52
C PRO A 455 16.69 8.64 7.05
N TYR A 456 17.91 8.37 6.58
CA TYR A 456 18.14 7.82 5.24
C TYR A 456 18.12 6.29 5.22
N ASN A 457 17.90 5.69 4.05
CA ASN A 457 17.98 4.25 3.86
C ASN A 457 19.33 3.69 4.29
N GLY A 458 19.35 2.61 5.08
CA GLY A 458 20.53 2.00 5.67
C GLY A 458 20.94 2.58 7.04
N GLU A 459 20.26 3.62 7.52
CA GLU A 459 20.55 4.22 8.82
C GLU A 459 20.17 3.28 9.96
N GLN A 460 21.05 3.17 10.97
CA GLN A 460 20.84 2.29 12.13
C GLN A 460 20.84 3.09 13.42
N TRP A 461 19.89 2.78 14.30
CA TRP A 461 19.75 3.43 15.59
C TRP A 461 19.68 2.43 16.74
N ALA A 462 20.48 2.66 17.79
CA ALA A 462 20.20 2.06 19.10
C ALA A 462 19.16 2.91 19.82
N ILE A 463 18.08 2.27 20.27
CA ILE A 463 16.96 2.93 20.96
C ILE A 463 16.74 2.25 22.31
N GLY A 464 16.52 3.04 23.36
CA GLY A 464 16.25 2.55 24.70
C GLY A 464 15.60 3.60 25.59
N ALA A 465 15.44 3.25 26.85
CA ALA A 465 14.83 4.12 27.84
C ALA A 465 15.61 5.45 28.03
N GLU A 466 16.93 5.40 27.91
CA GLU A 466 17.83 6.56 28.11
C GLU A 466 17.91 7.48 26.89
N GLY A 467 17.48 7.04 25.71
CA GLY A 467 17.53 7.84 24.48
C GLY A 467 17.76 7.01 23.22
N ALA A 468 18.03 7.70 22.12
CA ALA A 468 18.34 7.12 20.82
C ALA A 468 19.71 7.62 20.33
N VAL A 469 20.54 6.69 19.82
CA VAL A 469 21.87 6.97 19.30
C VAL A 469 21.98 6.40 17.89
N CYS A 470 22.38 7.24 16.92
CA CYS A 470 22.69 6.77 15.58
C CYS A 470 23.98 5.94 15.61
N LEU A 471 23.89 4.68 15.18
CA LEU A 471 25.01 3.74 15.12
C LEU A 471 25.70 3.77 13.77
N GLN A 472 24.94 4.02 12.72
CA GLN A 472 25.39 4.05 11.34
C GLN A 472 24.56 5.06 10.56
N GLU A 473 25.24 5.93 9.82
CA GLU A 473 24.56 6.84 8.89
C GLU A 473 24.04 6.10 7.67
N GLY A 474 22.95 6.60 7.11
CA GLY A 474 22.31 6.06 5.92
C GLY A 474 23.01 6.47 4.62
N SER A 475 22.59 5.86 3.53
CA SER A 475 23.08 6.15 2.19
C SER A 475 22.41 7.40 1.62
N ARG A 476 23.22 8.42 1.27
CA ARG A 476 22.77 9.64 0.58
C ARG A 476 23.11 9.62 -0.92
N VAL A 477 23.45 8.43 -1.44
CA VAL A 477 23.81 8.28 -2.85
C VAL A 477 22.52 8.27 -3.67
N ARG A 478 22.35 9.30 -4.50
CA ARG A 478 21.24 9.36 -5.46
C ARG A 478 21.45 8.34 -6.58
N LEU A 479 20.38 7.65 -6.96
CA LEU A 479 20.40 6.71 -8.07
C LEU A 479 20.69 7.45 -9.38
N GLU A 480 21.82 7.13 -10.02
CA GLU A 480 21.97 7.38 -11.45
C GLU A 480 21.11 6.34 -12.19
N HIS A 481 20.16 6.78 -13.00
CA HIS A 481 19.26 5.90 -13.74
C HIS A 481 20.01 4.97 -14.69
N LYS A 482 20.45 3.80 -14.18
CA LYS A 482 20.85 2.65 -15.00
C LYS A 482 19.64 1.72 -15.16
N PRO A 483 19.40 1.13 -16.33
CA PRO A 483 18.39 0.10 -16.50
C PRO A 483 18.67 -1.04 -15.52
N SER A 484 17.67 -1.49 -14.78
CA SER A 484 17.78 -2.59 -13.82
C SER A 484 18.35 -3.83 -14.48
N GLU A 485 19.53 -4.26 -14.08
CA GLU A 485 20.03 -5.61 -14.35
C GLU A 485 19.22 -6.58 -13.49
N GLY A 486 18.43 -7.43 -14.13
CA GLY A 486 17.69 -8.50 -13.46
C GLY A 486 18.64 -9.41 -12.66
N THR A 487 18.33 -9.67 -11.40
CA THR A 487 19.05 -10.66 -10.59
C THR A 487 19.01 -12.03 -11.28
N SER A 488 20.16 -12.66 -11.48
CA SER A 488 20.22 -13.95 -12.15
C SER A 488 19.50 -15.02 -11.31
N ARG A 489 18.82 -15.96 -11.96
CA ARG A 489 18.13 -17.11 -11.32
C ARG A 489 19.04 -17.86 -10.35
N ALA A 490 20.32 -17.99 -10.68
CA ALA A 490 21.33 -18.66 -9.84
C ALA A 490 21.55 -17.92 -8.51
N ALA A 491 21.62 -16.59 -8.52
CA ALA A 491 21.78 -15.78 -7.30
C ALA A 491 20.56 -15.91 -6.37
N THR A 492 19.34 -15.92 -6.91
CA THR A 492 18.09 -16.07 -6.15
C THR A 492 17.99 -17.44 -5.48
N VAL A 493 18.35 -18.54 -6.20
CA VAL A 493 18.32 -19.90 -5.64
C VAL A 493 19.37 -20.07 -4.55
N PHE A 494 20.57 -19.54 -4.75
CA PHE A 494 21.63 -19.58 -3.74
C PHE A 494 21.25 -18.79 -2.47
N GLN A 495 20.67 -17.61 -2.59
CA GLN A 495 20.16 -16.84 -1.45
C GLN A 495 19.09 -17.61 -0.65
N ARG A 496 18.19 -18.33 -1.33
CA ARG A 496 17.20 -19.19 -0.67
C ARG A 496 17.87 -20.33 0.12
N LEU A 497 18.93 -20.92 -0.43
CA LEU A 497 19.70 -21.96 0.26
C LEU A 497 20.39 -21.42 1.50
N VAL A 498 21.05 -20.27 1.39
CA VAL A 498 21.71 -19.57 2.53
C VAL A 498 20.70 -19.24 3.61
N SER A 499 19.53 -18.71 3.23
CA SER A 499 18.44 -18.39 4.15
C SER A 499 17.94 -19.63 4.92
N ALA A 500 17.77 -20.77 4.22
CA ALA A 500 17.38 -22.02 4.85
C ALA A 500 18.43 -22.53 5.85
N GLY A 501 19.73 -22.39 5.53
CA GLY A 501 20.83 -22.74 6.42
C GLY A 501 20.86 -21.89 7.70
N LYS A 502 20.71 -20.57 7.56
CA LYS A 502 20.66 -19.66 8.73
C LYS A 502 19.42 -19.91 9.61
N ARG A 503 18.26 -20.21 8.99
CA ARG A 503 17.08 -20.63 9.77
C ARG A 503 17.33 -21.93 10.54
N LEU A 504 18.03 -22.91 9.93
CA LEU A 504 18.38 -24.16 10.59
C LEU A 504 19.23 -23.91 11.83
N LEU A 505 20.23 -23.02 11.77
CA LEU A 505 21.06 -22.63 12.94
C LEU A 505 20.20 -22.07 14.08
N ARG A 506 19.26 -21.17 13.79
CA ARG A 506 18.33 -20.63 14.80
C ARG A 506 17.44 -21.73 15.42
N VAL A 507 16.97 -22.69 14.61
CA VAL A 507 16.19 -23.82 15.13
C VAL A 507 17.05 -24.68 16.07
N ILE A 508 18.35 -24.85 15.78
CA ILE A 508 19.28 -25.55 16.67
C ILE A 508 19.42 -24.81 18.01
N GLU A 509 19.65 -23.49 17.96
CA GLU A 509 19.78 -22.63 19.15
C GLU A 509 18.51 -22.68 20.03
N HIS A 510 17.31 -22.61 19.41
CA HIS A 510 16.05 -22.69 20.15
C HIS A 510 15.77 -24.06 20.78
N ASN A 511 16.49 -25.09 20.37
CA ASN A 511 16.38 -26.43 20.95
C ASN A 511 17.50 -26.72 21.97
N GLU A 512 18.31 -25.74 22.35
CA GLU A 512 19.28 -25.89 23.42
C GLU A 512 18.57 -26.30 24.73
N GLY A 513 19.03 -27.38 25.36
CA GLY A 513 18.39 -27.96 26.55
C GLY A 513 17.21 -28.92 26.26
N GLY A 514 16.92 -29.22 25.00
CA GLY A 514 15.94 -30.25 24.61
C GLY A 514 16.34 -31.68 25.01
N ALA A 515 15.40 -32.63 24.88
CA ALA A 515 15.66 -34.03 25.23
C ALA A 515 16.76 -34.64 24.35
N ASN A 516 17.79 -35.23 24.94
CA ASN A 516 18.96 -35.78 24.25
C ASN A 516 18.61 -36.71 23.07
N LYS A 517 17.52 -37.49 23.20
CA LYS A 517 17.07 -38.41 22.14
C LYS A 517 16.58 -37.66 20.89
N ASP A 518 15.87 -36.57 21.10
CA ASP A 518 15.31 -35.74 19.99
C ASP A 518 16.41 -34.91 19.34
N LEU A 519 17.35 -34.39 20.14
CA LEU A 519 18.52 -33.67 19.64
C LEU A 519 19.44 -34.59 18.82
N ALA A 520 19.68 -35.86 19.26
CA ALA A 520 20.45 -36.82 18.50
C ALA A 520 19.81 -37.15 17.15
N LYS A 521 18.48 -37.38 17.12
CA LYS A 521 17.75 -37.62 15.87
C LYS A 521 17.80 -36.43 14.92
N PHE A 522 17.71 -35.19 15.47
CA PHE A 522 17.80 -33.99 14.68
C PHE A 522 19.21 -33.79 14.08
N ALA A 523 20.27 -34.07 14.87
CA ALA A 523 21.65 -34.05 14.41
C ALA A 523 21.88 -35.08 13.26
N ASP A 524 21.36 -36.31 13.39
CA ASP A 524 21.46 -37.33 12.35
C ASP A 524 20.79 -36.89 11.03
N GLN A 525 19.65 -36.19 11.10
CA GLN A 525 18.96 -35.67 9.92
C GLN A 525 19.78 -34.55 9.23
N ILE A 526 20.41 -33.66 10.00
CA ILE A 526 21.27 -32.60 9.45
C ILE A 526 22.50 -33.24 8.79
N ASN A 527 23.18 -34.18 9.47
CA ASN A 527 24.35 -34.86 8.93
C ASN A 527 24.02 -35.60 7.61
N ALA A 528 22.91 -36.34 7.58
CA ALA A 528 22.46 -37.02 6.35
C ALA A 528 22.17 -36.04 5.20
N LEU A 529 21.69 -34.82 5.51
CA LEU A 529 21.50 -33.79 4.50
C LEU A 529 22.85 -33.23 4.00
N CYS A 530 23.80 -33.00 4.90
CA CYS A 530 25.16 -32.56 4.58
C CYS A 530 25.86 -33.60 3.70
N ASP A 531 25.89 -34.85 4.12
CA ASP A 531 26.52 -35.97 3.35
C ASP A 531 25.94 -36.11 1.94
N LYS A 532 24.65 -35.86 1.77
CA LYS A 532 23.99 -35.90 0.45
C LYS A 532 24.44 -34.79 -0.49
N TRP A 533 24.79 -33.61 0.03
CA TRP A 533 25.05 -32.44 -0.77
C TRP A 533 26.50 -31.93 -0.71
N ASP A 534 27.32 -32.47 0.17
CA ASP A 534 28.78 -32.25 0.21
C ASP A 534 29.44 -33.01 -0.95
N ARG A 535 29.72 -32.25 -2.05
CA ARG A 535 30.29 -32.81 -3.29
C ARG A 535 31.73 -32.38 -3.48
#